data_09998d14305d9015ff125c22230a4ab1
#
_entry.id   09998d14305d9015ff125c22230a4ab1
#
_cell.length_a   1.000
_cell.length_b   1.000
_cell.length_c   1.000
_cell.angle_alpha   90.00
_cell.angle_beta   90.00
_cell.angle_gamma   90.00
#
_symmetry.space_group_name_H-M   'P 1'
#
loop_
_entity.id
_entity.type
_entity.pdbx_description
1 polymer ?
#
loop_
_entity_poly.entity_id
_entity_poly.type
_entity_poly.pdbx_seq_one_letter_code
_entity_poly.pdbx_strand_id
1 'polypeptide(L)'
;MKKNNLSTIPGFEIGKNFEESVVRLENDLKSMADGDSIIAGTDEDPIVTDSEKVPIRSFFMDGVYVREMTMYQGTAVIGAIHKHLHMCFLLEGHLSVASSSGVRDYVAPCYIIAEPGEKRVLYAHEDSLWYNTHKNPDNIEDVKLLEKDIVATSYEEYEKYIKKK
;
A
#
# COMPACT_ATOMS: atom_id res chain seq x y z
N MET A 1 25.01 8.68 -6.14
CA MET A 1 23.58 8.52 -5.85
C MET A 1 23.12 7.22 -6.49
N LYS A 2 22.70 6.23 -5.71
CA LYS A 2 22.07 5.02 -6.27
C LYS A 2 20.76 5.46 -6.92
N LYS A 3 20.53 5.11 -8.17
CA LYS A 3 19.26 5.36 -8.86
C LYS A 3 18.16 4.66 -8.09
N ASN A 4 17.11 5.39 -7.76
CA ASN A 4 15.92 4.86 -7.10
C ASN A 4 15.25 3.87 -8.07
N ASN A 5 15.10 2.60 -7.67
CA ASN A 5 14.59 1.55 -8.54
C ASN A 5 13.15 1.81 -9.05
N LEU A 6 12.36 2.58 -8.28
CA LEU A 6 11.03 3.01 -8.73
C LEU A 6 11.05 3.88 -9.99
N SER A 7 12.10 4.70 -10.18
CA SER A 7 12.28 5.52 -11.40
C SER A 7 12.67 4.70 -12.64
N THR A 8 12.96 3.41 -12.48
CA THR A 8 13.33 2.52 -13.59
C THR A 8 12.15 1.70 -14.11
N ILE A 9 10.98 1.79 -13.47
CA ILE A 9 9.77 1.11 -13.96
C ILE A 9 9.29 1.83 -15.22
N PRO A 10 9.25 1.15 -16.40
CA PRO A 10 8.84 1.78 -17.65
C PRO A 10 7.42 2.35 -17.56
N GLY A 11 7.26 3.62 -17.95
CA GLY A 11 5.96 4.30 -17.94
C GLY A 11 5.45 4.74 -16.58
N PHE A 12 6.20 4.51 -15.49
CA PHE A 12 5.87 5.03 -14.17
C PHE A 12 6.43 6.44 -14.00
N GLU A 13 5.54 7.43 -13.89
CA GLU A 13 5.87 8.83 -13.70
C GLU A 13 5.55 9.27 -12.28
N ILE A 14 6.49 9.99 -11.67
CA ILE A 14 6.36 10.52 -10.32
C ILE A 14 6.06 12.02 -10.39
N GLY A 15 5.20 12.51 -9.53
CA GLY A 15 4.80 13.91 -9.48
C GLY A 15 3.42 14.18 -10.07
N LYS A 16 3.26 15.18 -10.93
CA LYS A 16 1.94 15.65 -11.41
C LYS A 16 1.08 14.59 -12.09
N ASN A 17 1.70 13.59 -12.71
CA ASN A 17 1.01 12.49 -13.41
C ASN A 17 1.01 11.18 -12.61
N PHE A 18 1.31 11.26 -11.30
CA PHE A 18 1.46 10.07 -10.46
C PHE A 18 0.19 9.21 -10.43
N GLU A 19 -0.99 9.82 -10.28
CA GLU A 19 -2.26 9.10 -10.17
C GLU A 19 -2.55 8.29 -11.45
N GLU A 20 -2.40 8.91 -12.63
CA GLU A 20 -2.58 8.22 -13.90
C GLU A 20 -1.53 7.12 -14.10
N SER A 21 -0.27 7.40 -13.73
CA SER A 21 0.83 6.45 -13.88
C SER A 21 0.66 5.24 -12.97
N VAL A 22 0.23 5.43 -11.72
CA VAL A 22 0.04 4.30 -10.79
C VAL A 22 -1.16 3.45 -11.17
N VAL A 23 -2.24 4.06 -11.67
CA VAL A 23 -3.41 3.31 -12.17
C VAL A 23 -3.03 2.48 -13.41
N ARG A 24 -2.28 3.07 -14.35
CA ARG A 24 -1.76 2.34 -15.52
C ARG A 24 -0.87 1.19 -15.09
N LEU A 25 0.11 1.43 -14.20
CA LEU A 25 0.98 0.38 -13.68
C LEU A 25 0.19 -0.75 -13.00
N GLU A 26 -0.82 -0.41 -12.21
CA GLU A 26 -1.67 -1.40 -11.54
C GLU A 26 -2.45 -2.26 -12.56
N ASN A 27 -2.99 -1.66 -13.61
CA ASN A 27 -3.70 -2.37 -14.67
C ASN A 27 -2.75 -3.27 -15.48
N ASP A 28 -1.54 -2.77 -15.80
CA ASP A 28 -0.51 -3.55 -16.47
C ASP A 28 -0.12 -4.77 -15.63
N LEU A 29 0.13 -4.59 -14.34
CA LEU A 29 0.46 -5.70 -13.43
C LEU A 29 -0.70 -6.69 -13.28
N LYS A 30 -1.96 -6.22 -13.19
CA LYS A 30 -3.13 -7.10 -13.18
C LYS A 30 -3.23 -7.95 -14.44
N SER A 31 -2.95 -7.37 -15.60
CA SER A 31 -2.96 -8.10 -16.88
C SER A 31 -1.83 -9.14 -17.01
N MET A 32 -0.77 -8.98 -16.23
CA MET A 32 0.43 -9.85 -16.22
C MET A 32 0.45 -10.79 -15.01
N ALA A 33 -0.58 -10.76 -14.15
CA ALA A 33 -0.61 -11.54 -12.92
C ALA A 33 -0.54 -13.04 -13.22
N ASP A 34 0.48 -13.69 -12.64
CA ASP A 34 0.77 -15.12 -12.80
C ASP A 34 0.58 -15.92 -11.49
N GLY A 35 0.26 -15.22 -10.41
CA GLY A 35 0.08 -15.82 -9.07
C GLY A 35 1.39 -16.17 -8.36
N ASP A 36 2.53 -15.94 -8.98
CA ASP A 36 3.86 -16.18 -8.38
C ASP A 36 4.70 -14.91 -8.33
N SER A 37 5.17 -14.44 -9.50
CA SER A 37 6.01 -13.23 -9.56
C SER A 37 5.20 -11.96 -9.48
N ILE A 38 4.00 -11.97 -10.05
CA ILE A 38 3.04 -10.85 -10.04
C ILE A 38 1.72 -11.33 -9.44
N ILE A 39 1.42 -10.82 -8.25
CA ILE A 39 0.19 -11.13 -7.51
C ILE A 39 -0.69 -9.90 -7.53
N ALA A 40 -1.93 -10.07 -8.00
CA ALA A 40 -2.92 -9.00 -8.03
C ALA A 40 -4.27 -9.50 -7.51
N GLY A 41 -5.05 -8.59 -6.95
CA GLY A 41 -6.45 -8.85 -6.62
C GLY A 41 -7.31 -8.99 -7.87
N THR A 42 -8.47 -9.61 -7.72
CA THR A 42 -9.51 -9.72 -8.77
C THR A 42 -10.50 -8.56 -8.67
N ASP A 43 -11.43 -8.47 -9.62
CA ASP A 43 -12.49 -7.46 -9.55
C ASP A 43 -13.45 -7.72 -8.37
N GLU A 44 -13.62 -8.99 -7.97
CA GLU A 44 -14.44 -9.37 -6.80
C GLU A 44 -13.68 -9.23 -5.47
N ASP A 45 -12.36 -9.43 -5.48
CA ASP A 45 -11.49 -9.35 -4.31
C ASP A 45 -10.24 -8.51 -4.66
N PRO A 46 -10.39 -7.19 -4.80
CA PRO A 46 -9.34 -6.32 -5.34
C PRO A 46 -8.16 -6.11 -4.40
N ILE A 47 -8.29 -6.48 -3.11
CA ILE A 47 -7.24 -6.30 -2.11
C ILE A 47 -6.62 -7.65 -1.77
N VAL A 48 -5.32 -7.76 -2.04
CA VAL A 48 -4.55 -8.93 -1.60
C VAL A 48 -4.31 -8.80 -0.09
N THR A 49 -4.97 -9.66 0.67
CA THR A 49 -4.91 -9.66 2.14
C THR A 49 -3.89 -10.65 2.69
N ASP A 50 -3.36 -11.54 1.85
CA ASP A 50 -2.29 -12.48 2.16
C ASP A 50 -1.53 -12.90 0.91
N SER A 51 -0.23 -13.13 1.05
CA SER A 51 0.65 -13.56 -0.03
C SER A 51 1.94 -14.13 0.52
N GLU A 52 2.43 -15.23 -0.03
CA GLU A 52 3.75 -15.79 0.33
C GLU A 52 4.90 -14.83 -0.01
N LYS A 53 4.74 -13.97 -1.03
CA LYS A 53 5.76 -12.98 -1.44
C LYS A 53 5.74 -11.73 -0.56
N VAL A 54 4.59 -11.42 0.02
CA VAL A 54 4.39 -10.32 0.96
C VAL A 54 3.52 -10.82 2.10
N PRO A 55 4.09 -11.58 3.03
CA PRO A 55 3.34 -12.11 4.16
C PRO A 55 2.69 -10.99 4.98
N ILE A 56 1.41 -11.17 5.29
CA ILE A 56 0.62 -10.21 6.04
C ILE A 56 0.11 -10.87 7.31
N ARG A 57 0.27 -10.16 8.45
CA ARG A 57 -0.33 -10.55 9.73
C ARG A 57 -1.24 -9.43 10.23
N SER A 58 -2.39 -9.83 10.74
CA SER A 58 -3.40 -8.92 11.29
C SER A 58 -3.47 -9.05 12.80
N PHE A 59 -3.43 -7.92 13.50
CA PHE A 59 -3.59 -7.87 14.95
C PHE A 59 -4.76 -6.98 15.30
N PHE A 60 -5.64 -7.48 16.16
CA PHE A 60 -6.81 -6.76 16.62
C PHE A 60 -6.65 -6.47 18.10
N MET A 61 -6.84 -5.22 18.45
CA MET A 61 -6.82 -4.72 19.82
C MET A 61 -8.03 -3.81 20.03
N ASP A 62 -8.35 -3.53 21.27
CA ASP A 62 -9.52 -2.71 21.60
C ASP A 62 -9.51 -1.35 20.87
N GLY A 63 -10.38 -1.22 19.87
CA GLY A 63 -10.49 -0.04 19.01
C GLY A 63 -9.41 0.13 17.94
N VAL A 64 -8.47 -0.81 17.80
CA VAL A 64 -7.31 -0.69 16.89
C VAL A 64 -7.13 -1.96 16.05
N TYR A 65 -6.83 -1.76 14.77
CA TYR A 65 -6.35 -2.78 13.85
C TYR A 65 -4.92 -2.46 13.43
N VAL A 66 -4.04 -3.44 13.51
CA VAL A 66 -2.67 -3.33 13.03
C VAL A 66 -2.41 -4.38 11.95
N ARG A 67 -1.98 -3.91 10.79
CA ARG A 67 -1.56 -4.75 9.67
C ARG A 67 -0.05 -4.72 9.58
N GLU A 68 0.58 -5.86 9.81
CA GLU A 68 2.01 -6.08 9.57
C GLU A 68 2.19 -6.64 8.17
N MET A 69 3.19 -6.17 7.48
CA MET A 69 3.56 -6.61 6.14
C MET A 69 5.07 -6.83 6.09
N THR A 70 5.49 -8.03 5.72
CA THR A 70 6.89 -8.32 5.40
C THR A 70 7.10 -8.14 3.91
N MET A 71 8.07 -7.33 3.53
CA MET A 71 8.47 -7.13 2.14
C MET A 71 9.91 -7.63 1.97
N TYR A 72 10.10 -8.67 1.17
CA TYR A 72 11.44 -9.15 0.87
C TYR A 72 12.16 -8.23 -0.11
N GLN A 73 13.50 -8.21 -0.06
CA GLN A 73 14.33 -7.40 -0.96
C GLN A 73 13.93 -7.60 -2.42
N GLY A 74 13.80 -6.51 -3.15
CA GLY A 74 13.39 -6.50 -4.56
C GLY A 74 11.89 -6.53 -4.81
N THR A 75 11.06 -6.65 -3.77
CA THR A 75 9.60 -6.64 -3.89
C THR A 75 9.09 -5.21 -4.06
N ALA A 76 8.11 -5.04 -4.96
CA ALA A 76 7.34 -3.82 -5.09
C ALA A 76 5.86 -4.08 -4.72
N VAL A 77 5.26 -3.14 -4.00
CA VAL A 77 3.85 -3.21 -3.58
C VAL A 77 3.14 -1.93 -3.98
N ILE A 78 2.00 -2.05 -4.66
CA ILE A 78 1.06 -0.95 -4.89
C ILE A 78 0.00 -1.00 -3.79
N GLY A 79 -0.03 0.02 -2.95
CA GLY A 79 -1.01 0.14 -1.87
C GLY A 79 -2.38 0.59 -2.37
N ALA A 80 -3.43 0.26 -1.62
CA ALA A 80 -4.76 0.84 -1.80
C ALA A 80 -4.80 2.30 -1.32
N ILE A 81 -5.88 3.01 -1.63
CA ILE A 81 -6.10 4.40 -1.21
C ILE A 81 -6.73 4.38 0.19
N HIS A 82 -6.02 4.85 1.20
CA HIS A 82 -6.55 4.88 2.56
C HIS A 82 -7.56 6.02 2.76
N LYS A 83 -8.68 5.69 3.40
CA LYS A 83 -9.81 6.62 3.61
C LYS A 83 -9.58 7.60 4.77
N HIS A 84 -8.60 7.34 5.62
CA HIS A 84 -8.32 8.18 6.81
C HIS A 84 -6.85 8.26 7.14
N LEU A 85 -6.51 9.30 7.90
CA LEU A 85 -5.20 9.50 8.49
C LEU A 85 -4.83 8.28 9.34
N HIS A 86 -3.64 7.75 9.13
CA HIS A 86 -3.11 6.66 9.93
C HIS A 86 -1.59 6.74 10.04
N MET A 87 -1.03 5.96 10.93
CA MET A 87 0.40 5.90 11.13
C MET A 87 0.97 4.59 10.59
N CYS A 88 2.07 4.71 9.88
CA CYS A 88 2.86 3.57 9.42
C CYS A 88 4.19 3.56 10.15
N PHE A 89 4.72 2.37 10.41
CA PHE A 89 6.04 2.19 11.01
C PHE A 89 6.88 1.26 10.14
N LEU A 90 8.09 1.67 9.85
CA LEU A 90 9.12 0.81 9.32
C LEU A 90 10.04 0.41 10.47
N LEU A 91 9.95 -0.84 10.92
CA LEU A 91 10.71 -1.34 12.05
C LEU A 91 12.03 -1.96 11.65
N GLU A 92 12.10 -2.55 10.46
CA GLU A 92 13.31 -3.15 9.89
C GLU A 92 13.40 -2.81 8.39
N GLY A 93 14.64 -2.76 7.86
CA GLY A 93 14.93 -2.63 6.44
C GLY A 93 15.00 -1.22 5.89
N HIS A 94 14.87 -1.13 4.57
CA HIS A 94 14.98 0.11 3.78
C HIS A 94 13.98 0.09 2.64
N LEU A 95 13.09 1.06 2.58
CA LEU A 95 12.06 1.23 1.55
C LEU A 95 12.21 2.55 0.80
N SER A 96 11.96 2.53 -0.52
CA SER A 96 11.55 3.71 -1.27
C SER A 96 10.02 3.74 -1.34
N VAL A 97 9.43 4.89 -1.05
CA VAL A 97 7.98 5.11 -1.15
C VAL A 97 7.73 6.24 -2.14
N ALA A 98 7.01 5.92 -3.21
CA ALA A 98 6.54 6.91 -4.19
C ALA A 98 5.07 7.26 -3.93
N SER A 99 4.76 8.54 -4.04
CA SER A 99 3.41 9.11 -3.96
C SER A 99 3.29 10.32 -4.89
N SER A 100 2.14 10.97 -4.90
CA SER A 100 1.94 12.23 -5.64
C SER A 100 2.90 13.35 -5.22
N SER A 101 3.45 13.28 -4.00
CA SER A 101 4.43 14.24 -3.49
C SER A 101 5.89 13.94 -3.89
N GLY A 102 6.13 12.82 -4.59
CA GLY A 102 7.46 12.39 -5.04
C GLY A 102 7.90 11.07 -4.42
N VAL A 103 9.20 10.79 -4.48
CA VAL A 103 9.82 9.60 -3.87
C VAL A 103 10.60 9.99 -2.64
N ARG A 104 10.45 9.20 -1.59
CA ARG A 104 11.24 9.31 -0.36
C ARG A 104 11.80 7.95 0.02
N ASP A 105 13.03 7.96 0.52
CA ASP A 105 13.68 6.79 1.08
C ASP A 105 13.54 6.79 2.60
N TYR A 106 13.19 5.64 3.15
CA TYR A 106 13.00 5.43 4.58
C TYR A 106 13.88 4.27 5.04
N VAL A 107 14.71 4.53 6.02
CA VAL A 107 15.55 3.52 6.67
C VAL A 107 15.03 3.32 8.08
N ALA A 108 14.84 2.07 8.47
CA ALA A 108 14.36 1.70 9.79
C ALA A 108 15.35 2.05 10.92
N PRO A 109 14.88 2.34 12.13
CA PRO A 109 13.47 2.47 12.50
C PRO A 109 12.93 3.88 12.22
N CYS A 110 11.74 3.99 11.64
CA CYS A 110 11.07 5.27 11.45
C CYS A 110 9.54 5.12 11.41
N TYR A 111 8.83 6.24 11.43
CA TYR A 111 7.38 6.29 11.23
C TYR A 111 7.02 7.28 10.13
N ILE A 112 5.85 7.09 9.56
CA ILE A 112 5.30 7.92 8.49
C ILE A 112 3.84 8.18 8.82
N ILE A 113 3.42 9.43 8.74
CA ILE A 113 2.01 9.81 8.79
C ILE A 113 1.46 9.70 7.37
N ALA A 114 0.45 8.88 7.20
CA ALA A 114 -0.19 8.59 5.93
C ALA A 114 -1.47 9.40 5.78
N GLU A 115 -1.46 10.34 4.83
CA GLU A 115 -2.61 11.20 4.55
C GLU A 115 -3.76 10.43 3.86
N PRO A 116 -5.01 10.80 4.12
CA PRO A 116 -6.16 10.24 3.42
C PRO A 116 -6.09 10.54 1.92
N GLY A 117 -6.50 9.58 1.10
CA GLY A 117 -6.54 9.73 -0.36
C GLY A 117 -5.22 9.46 -1.06
N GLU A 118 -4.14 9.25 -0.32
CA GLU A 118 -2.83 8.97 -0.89
C GLU A 118 -2.71 7.49 -1.29
N LYS A 119 -2.41 7.25 -2.57
CA LYS A 119 -1.97 5.95 -3.09
C LYS A 119 -0.45 5.93 -3.13
N ARG A 120 0.16 4.78 -2.83
CA ARG A 120 1.62 4.65 -2.73
C ARG A 120 2.12 3.45 -3.47
N VAL A 121 3.35 3.57 -3.99
CA VAL A 121 4.13 2.44 -4.48
C VAL A 121 5.36 2.31 -3.59
N LEU A 122 5.52 1.15 -2.96
CA LEU A 122 6.65 0.83 -2.09
C LEU A 122 7.61 -0.10 -2.83
N TYR A 123 8.91 0.07 -2.61
CA TYR A 123 9.94 -0.84 -3.11
C TYR A 123 10.92 -1.15 -1.99
N ALA A 124 11.16 -2.45 -1.75
CA ALA A 124 12.06 -2.92 -0.71
C ALA A 124 13.49 -3.04 -1.23
N HIS A 125 14.42 -2.24 -0.69
CA HIS A 125 15.86 -2.34 -0.94
C HIS A 125 16.53 -3.42 -0.10
N GLU A 126 15.89 -3.75 1.03
CA GLU A 126 16.28 -4.79 1.98
C GLU A 126 15.01 -5.47 2.50
N ASP A 127 15.12 -6.65 3.08
CA ASP A 127 14.01 -7.27 3.79
C ASP A 127 13.48 -6.29 4.83
N SER A 128 12.20 -5.99 4.76
CA SER A 128 11.60 -4.88 5.48
C SER A 128 10.35 -5.30 6.23
N LEU A 129 10.21 -4.77 7.43
CA LEU A 129 9.04 -5.00 8.29
C LEU A 129 8.25 -3.72 8.44
N TRP A 130 7.06 -3.70 7.83
CA TRP A 130 6.18 -2.54 7.74
C TRP A 130 4.86 -2.76 8.47
N TYR A 131 4.44 -1.77 9.24
CA TYR A 131 3.17 -1.77 9.97
C TYR A 131 2.29 -0.62 9.54
N ASN A 132 0.98 -0.88 9.39
CA ASN A 132 -0.07 0.14 9.31
C ASN A 132 -0.97 0.01 10.53
N THR A 133 -1.25 1.13 11.19
CA THR A 133 -2.17 1.18 12.33
C THR A 133 -3.45 1.91 11.95
N HIS A 134 -4.58 1.26 12.13
CA HIS A 134 -5.90 1.78 11.77
C HIS A 134 -6.83 1.78 12.98
N LYS A 135 -7.75 2.74 13.00
CA LYS A 135 -8.87 2.70 13.94
C LYS A 135 -9.80 1.53 13.59
N ASN A 136 -10.30 0.87 14.61
CA ASN A 136 -11.28 -0.21 14.51
C ASN A 136 -12.28 -0.12 15.69
N PRO A 137 -13.06 0.97 15.77
CA PRO A 137 -13.90 1.26 16.94
C PRO A 137 -14.97 0.19 17.21
N ASP A 138 -15.37 -0.54 16.16
CA ASP A 138 -16.40 -1.60 16.26
C ASP A 138 -15.78 -2.98 16.51
N ASN A 139 -14.44 -3.06 16.69
CA ASN A 139 -13.70 -4.29 16.94
C ASN A 139 -13.98 -5.39 15.90
N ILE A 140 -14.04 -5.03 14.63
CA ILE A 140 -14.25 -5.95 13.51
C ILE A 140 -12.99 -6.80 13.33
N GLU A 141 -13.11 -8.13 13.40
CA GLU A 141 -12.01 -9.07 13.17
C GLU A 141 -12.02 -9.69 11.75
N ASP A 142 -13.11 -9.51 11.01
CA ASP A 142 -13.16 -9.87 9.59
C ASP A 142 -12.38 -8.84 8.77
N VAL A 143 -11.18 -9.23 8.33
CA VAL A 143 -10.26 -8.37 7.57
C VAL A 143 -10.92 -7.83 6.30
N LYS A 144 -11.67 -8.67 5.57
CA LYS A 144 -12.32 -8.24 4.31
C LYS A 144 -13.43 -7.22 4.54
N LEU A 145 -14.12 -7.32 5.66
CA LEU A 145 -15.13 -6.34 6.04
C LEU A 145 -14.47 -5.03 6.50
N LEU A 146 -13.43 -5.14 7.34
CA LEU A 146 -12.70 -4.01 7.86
C LEU A 146 -11.97 -3.21 6.77
N GLU A 147 -11.37 -3.88 5.80
CA GLU A 147 -10.68 -3.23 4.67
C GLU A 147 -11.64 -2.32 3.87
N LYS A 148 -12.92 -2.69 3.73
CA LYS A 148 -13.93 -1.81 3.06
C LYS A 148 -14.13 -0.48 3.77
N ASP A 149 -13.93 -0.43 5.08
CA ASP A 149 -14.01 0.80 5.85
C ASP A 149 -12.71 1.61 5.81
N ILE A 150 -11.58 0.93 5.67
CA ILE A 150 -10.24 1.52 5.74
C ILE A 150 -9.79 2.07 4.39
N VAL A 151 -10.04 1.34 3.28
CA VAL A 151 -9.49 1.70 1.97
C VAL A 151 -10.55 1.84 0.89
N ALA A 152 -10.19 2.57 -0.16
CA ALA A 152 -10.86 2.59 -1.44
C ALA A 152 -9.97 1.89 -2.48
N THR A 153 -10.59 1.15 -3.39
CA THR A 153 -9.91 0.39 -4.44
C THR A 153 -9.57 1.26 -5.66
N SER A 154 -10.25 2.38 -5.80
CA SER A 154 -10.03 3.35 -6.89
C SER A 154 -10.19 4.80 -6.41
N TYR A 155 -9.63 5.75 -7.17
CA TYR A 155 -9.83 7.18 -6.91
C TYR A 155 -11.30 7.57 -7.02
N GLU A 156 -12.07 6.97 -7.94
CA GLU A 156 -13.50 7.21 -8.08
C GLU A 156 -14.28 6.77 -6.83
N GLU A 157 -13.94 5.61 -6.25
CA GLU A 157 -14.53 5.15 -4.99
C GLU A 157 -14.17 6.11 -3.85
N TYR A 158 -12.93 6.55 -3.77
CA TYR A 158 -12.49 7.50 -2.77
C TYR A 158 -13.23 8.84 -2.88
N GLU A 159 -13.38 9.38 -4.09
CA GLU A 159 -14.16 10.60 -4.32
C GLU A 159 -15.64 10.46 -3.89
N LYS A 160 -16.26 9.30 -4.18
CA LYS A 160 -17.62 9.02 -3.71
C LYS A 160 -17.69 8.97 -2.19
N TYR A 161 -16.67 8.43 -1.54
CA TYR A 161 -16.59 8.38 -0.07
C TYR A 161 -16.51 9.80 0.54
N ILE A 162 -15.62 10.66 0.04
CA ILE A 162 -15.48 12.02 0.61
C ILE A 162 -16.70 12.90 0.37
N LYS A 163 -17.45 12.70 -0.76
CA LYS A 163 -18.71 13.43 -1.03
C LYS A 163 -19.87 13.04 -0.11
N LYS A 164 -19.78 11.89 0.58
CA LYS A 164 -20.81 11.40 1.50
C LYS A 164 -20.56 11.81 2.96
N LYS A 165 -19.41 12.39 3.27
CA LYS A 165 -19.03 12.92 4.57
C LYS A 165 -19.51 14.36 4.73
#